data_fde37ac19b1bd3639c1df8587877857c
#
_entry.id   fde37ac19b1bd3639c1df8587877857c
#
_cell.length_a   1.000
_cell.length_b   1.000
_cell.length_c   1.000
_cell.angle_alpha   90.00
_cell.angle_beta   90.00
_cell.angle_gamma   90.00
#
_symmetry.space_group_name_H-M   'P 1'
#
loop_
_entity.id
_entity.type
_entity.pdbx_description
1 polymer ?
#
loop_
_entity_poly.entity_id
_entity_poly.type
_entity_poly.pdbx_seq_one_letter_code
_entity_poly.pdbx_strand_id
1 'polypeptide(L)'
;KNVRTIQAINPAMVELRSGGKIMDRRARHIIVFAKNSIGLRNLYRLISYGNLKYFKRYPIMPKSEMLRWREGLLIGSACEAGELFQAVIAHKSHAELKRIASFYDFLEVQPLCNNFFMLEKGLAESEEELRSFNRTIVELGEELGKPVVATGDVHFLNPEDEIYRHILLATKQMPDADRSLPLYFKTTDEMLTEFSYLGEEKAYEIVVKNPNMIVDWCDQVRPVPHNLFAPKIENSVEDLEALVYGKMHRLYGENPPELVQKRVDTEMHDIISCHYDVIYMSAQKLVQNSLEHGYLVGSRGSVGSSIVAYMS
;
A
#
# COMPACT_ATOMS: atom_id res chain seq x y z
N LYS A 1 4.80 -10.21 1.76
CA LYS A 1 4.32 -9.70 3.06
C LYS A 1 3.92 -8.26 2.86
N ASN A 2 2.67 -7.92 3.16
CA ASN A 2 2.07 -6.65 2.74
C ASN A 2 2.47 -5.52 3.68
N VAL A 3 3.57 -4.87 3.37
CA VAL A 3 3.94 -3.59 3.97
C VAL A 3 3.32 -2.48 3.14
N ARG A 4 2.55 -1.60 3.76
CA ARG A 4 2.11 -0.35 3.14
C ARG A 4 2.58 0.81 3.97
N THR A 5 3.28 1.74 3.33
CA THR A 5 3.66 3.00 3.94
C THR A 5 2.43 3.90 4.01
N ILE A 6 2.07 4.34 5.21
CA ILE A 6 1.01 5.30 5.45
C ILE A 6 1.65 6.61 5.92
N GLN A 7 1.28 7.72 5.29
CA GLN A 7 1.73 9.03 5.73
C GLN A 7 0.82 9.53 6.86
N ALA A 8 1.40 9.89 8.00
CA ALA A 8 0.67 10.35 9.17
C ALA A 8 0.95 11.81 9.50
N ILE A 9 -0.09 12.52 9.92
CA ILE A 9 0.01 13.87 10.49
C ILE A 9 -0.01 13.76 12.01
N ASN A 10 0.87 14.50 12.69
CA ASN A 10 0.87 14.54 14.15
C ASN A 10 -0.38 15.27 14.69
N PRO A 11 -1.30 14.60 15.42
CA PRO A 11 -2.55 15.23 15.90
C PRO A 11 -2.36 16.29 16.96
N ALA A 12 -1.26 16.29 17.71
CA ALA A 12 -0.96 17.34 18.70
C ALA A 12 -0.88 18.75 18.09
N MET A 13 -0.78 18.84 16.76
CA MET A 13 -0.75 20.09 16.02
C MET A 13 -2.14 20.59 15.58
N VAL A 14 -3.19 19.78 15.72
CA VAL A 14 -4.57 20.17 15.38
C VAL A 14 -5.27 20.81 16.59
N GLU A 15 -4.85 20.53 17.81
CA GLU A 15 -5.49 21.00 19.06
C GLU A 15 -4.97 22.35 19.57
N LEU A 16 -3.86 22.88 19.06
CA LEU A 16 -3.38 24.21 19.40
C LEU A 16 -4.15 25.30 18.64
N ARG A 17 -5.48 25.34 18.86
CA ARG A 17 -6.34 26.45 18.50
C ARG A 17 -6.41 27.45 19.64
N SER A 18 -5.37 28.23 19.82
CA SER A 18 -5.50 29.54 20.46
C SER A 18 -4.29 30.38 20.05
N GLY A 19 -4.40 31.10 18.92
CA GLY A 19 -3.49 32.20 18.55
C GLY A 19 -2.07 31.83 18.15
N GLY A 20 -1.66 30.56 18.21
CA GLY A 20 -0.32 30.10 17.85
C GLY A 20 -0.19 29.68 16.39
N LYS A 21 0.95 29.98 15.77
CA LYS A 21 1.30 29.45 14.44
C LYS A 21 1.29 27.94 14.48
N ILE A 22 0.55 27.31 13.56
CA ILE A 22 0.57 25.85 13.37
C ILE A 22 1.96 25.46 12.87
N MET A 23 2.75 24.80 13.71
CA MET A 23 4.18 24.71 13.53
C MET A 23 4.64 23.70 12.46
N ASP A 24 3.98 22.60 12.18
CA ASP A 24 4.31 21.73 11.04
C ASP A 24 3.10 20.87 10.64
N ARG A 25 2.59 21.04 9.42
CA ARG A 25 1.47 20.27 8.85
C ARG A 25 1.94 19.26 7.82
N ARG A 26 3.25 18.98 7.73
CA ARG A 26 3.75 18.04 6.74
C ARG A 26 3.42 16.62 7.15
N ALA A 27 2.92 15.84 6.19
CA ALA A 27 2.81 14.40 6.37
C ALA A 27 4.21 13.79 6.49
N ARG A 28 4.32 12.73 7.30
CA ARG A 28 5.54 11.96 7.51
C ARG A 28 5.32 10.52 7.14
N HIS A 29 6.36 9.85 6.65
CA HIS A 29 6.30 8.43 6.39
C HIS A 29 6.18 7.65 7.70
N ILE A 30 5.50 6.52 7.62
CA ILE A 30 5.34 5.57 8.71
C ILE A 30 5.17 4.17 8.13
N ILE A 31 5.77 3.18 8.78
CA ILE A 31 5.60 1.77 8.43
C ILE A 31 4.52 1.16 9.32
N VAL A 32 3.63 0.39 8.73
CA VAL A 32 2.58 -0.33 9.49
C VAL A 32 2.49 -1.77 9.00
N PHE A 33 2.75 -2.71 9.90
CA PHE A 33 2.55 -4.13 9.67
C PHE A 33 1.25 -4.61 10.30
N ALA A 34 0.52 -5.46 9.60
CA ALA A 34 -0.55 -6.26 10.20
C ALA A 34 0.08 -7.46 10.92
N LYS A 35 0.08 -7.43 12.24
CA LYS A 35 0.62 -8.50 13.09
C LYS A 35 -0.24 -9.76 13.03
N ASN A 36 -1.57 -9.59 12.96
CA ASN A 36 -2.56 -10.67 12.95
C ASN A 36 -3.82 -10.25 12.17
N SER A 37 -4.85 -11.08 12.18
CA SER A 37 -6.11 -10.81 11.48
C SER A 37 -6.86 -9.57 11.99
N ILE A 38 -6.74 -9.23 13.28
CA ILE A 38 -7.29 -8.00 13.86
C ILE A 38 -6.54 -6.80 13.27
N GLY A 39 -5.21 -6.86 13.27
CA GLY A 39 -4.35 -5.85 12.66
C GLY A 39 -4.63 -5.65 11.18
N LEU A 40 -4.84 -6.73 10.43
CA LEU A 40 -5.22 -6.64 9.01
C LEU A 40 -6.51 -5.85 8.81
N ARG A 41 -7.55 -6.15 9.61
CA ARG A 41 -8.82 -5.42 9.57
C ARG A 41 -8.62 -3.94 9.93
N ASN A 42 -7.84 -3.66 10.95
CA ASN A 42 -7.56 -2.30 11.39
C ASN A 42 -6.72 -1.54 10.34
N LEU A 43 -5.77 -2.19 9.69
CA LEU A 43 -5.01 -1.62 8.57
C LEU A 43 -5.94 -1.23 7.41
N TYR A 44 -6.89 -2.09 7.04
CA TYR A 44 -7.88 -1.77 5.99
C TYR A 44 -8.75 -0.57 6.37
N ARG A 45 -9.17 -0.44 7.65
CA ARG A 45 -9.89 0.74 8.13
C ARG A 45 -9.06 2.01 8.02
N LEU A 46 -7.81 1.97 8.45
CA LEU A 46 -6.89 3.10 8.34
C LEU A 46 -6.69 3.51 6.87
N ILE A 47 -6.48 2.56 5.96
CA ILE A 47 -6.36 2.84 4.53
C ILE A 47 -7.65 3.48 3.99
N SER A 48 -8.81 2.94 4.37
CA SER A 48 -10.10 3.50 3.97
C SER A 48 -10.29 4.93 4.49
N TYR A 49 -9.95 5.20 5.75
CA TYR A 49 -10.03 6.55 6.31
C TYR A 49 -9.06 7.52 5.64
N GLY A 50 -7.83 7.08 5.34
CA GLY A 50 -6.87 7.89 4.60
C GLY A 50 -7.40 8.32 3.22
N ASN A 51 -8.12 7.43 2.53
CA ASN A 51 -8.66 7.70 1.21
C ASN A 51 -10.01 8.45 1.23
N LEU A 52 -10.88 8.16 2.20
CA LEU A 52 -12.25 8.70 2.21
C LEU A 52 -12.41 9.96 3.08
N LYS A 53 -11.63 10.07 4.18
CA LYS A 53 -11.78 11.17 5.15
C LYS A 53 -10.62 12.15 5.14
N TYR A 54 -9.39 11.65 4.92
CA TYR A 54 -8.16 12.41 5.11
C TYR A 54 -7.33 12.55 3.84
N PHE A 55 -7.95 12.39 2.68
CA PHE A 55 -7.27 12.53 1.38
C PHE A 55 -6.97 14.01 1.08
N LYS A 56 -5.66 14.30 0.84
CA LYS A 56 -5.16 15.61 0.36
C LYS A 56 -4.03 15.35 -0.62
N ARG A 57 -4.28 15.33 -1.93
CA ARG A 57 -3.37 14.88 -2.99
C ARG A 57 -2.95 13.41 -2.86
N TYR A 58 -2.77 12.91 -1.64
CA TYR A 58 -2.47 11.52 -1.26
C TYR A 58 -3.17 11.20 0.07
N PRO A 59 -3.36 9.91 0.38
CA PRO A 59 -3.95 9.50 1.65
C PRO A 59 -3.05 9.89 2.83
N ILE A 60 -3.63 10.51 3.85
CA ILE A 60 -2.96 10.89 5.08
C ILE A 60 -3.69 10.26 6.26
N MET A 61 -2.96 9.93 7.33
CA MET A 61 -3.56 9.33 8.51
C MET A 61 -3.16 10.10 9.79
N PRO A 62 -4.12 10.67 10.53
CA PRO A 62 -3.84 11.25 11.84
C PRO A 62 -3.36 10.18 12.84
N LYS A 63 -2.37 10.52 13.68
CA LYS A 63 -1.88 9.62 14.75
C LYS A 63 -2.99 9.20 15.73
N SER A 64 -3.97 10.06 15.97
CA SER A 64 -5.14 9.73 16.82
C SER A 64 -5.95 8.55 16.28
N GLU A 65 -6.16 8.50 14.97
CA GLU A 65 -6.83 7.35 14.35
C GLU A 65 -5.94 6.10 14.40
N MET A 66 -4.64 6.26 14.21
CA MET A 66 -3.70 5.13 14.35
C MET A 66 -3.70 4.56 15.77
N LEU A 67 -3.73 5.41 16.79
CA LEU A 67 -3.84 4.97 18.18
C LEU A 67 -5.17 4.27 18.46
N ARG A 68 -6.26 4.78 17.90
CA ARG A 68 -7.60 4.19 18.03
C ARG A 68 -7.68 2.77 17.46
N TRP A 69 -6.98 2.52 16.36
CA TRP A 69 -7.00 1.25 15.62
C TRP A 69 -5.66 0.50 15.70
N ARG A 70 -4.89 0.74 16.78
CA ARG A 70 -3.54 0.19 16.95
C ARG A 70 -3.51 -1.31 17.20
N GLU A 71 -4.58 -1.90 17.72
CA GLU A 71 -4.61 -3.31 18.08
C GLU A 71 -4.25 -4.20 16.88
N GLY A 72 -3.32 -5.13 17.10
CA GLY A 72 -2.82 -6.05 16.07
C GLY A 72 -1.93 -5.40 15.01
N LEU A 73 -1.50 -4.15 15.19
CA LEU A 73 -0.56 -3.46 14.31
C LEU A 73 0.81 -3.36 14.98
N LEU A 74 1.87 -3.40 14.17
CA LEU A 74 3.22 -2.97 14.52
C LEU A 74 3.56 -1.73 13.71
N ILE A 75 4.05 -0.71 14.40
CA ILE A 75 4.31 0.61 13.81
C ILE A 75 5.79 0.91 13.88
N GLY A 76 6.43 1.15 12.72
CA GLY A 76 7.82 1.52 12.56
C GLY A 76 8.03 2.99 12.22
N SER A 77 9.20 3.52 12.58
CA SER A 77 9.53 4.94 12.41
C SER A 77 9.76 5.38 10.96
N ALA A 78 9.90 4.44 10.05
CA ALA A 78 10.19 4.62 8.62
C ALA A 78 11.57 5.28 8.35
N CYS A 79 11.79 5.64 7.08
CA CYS A 79 13.01 6.19 6.52
C CYS A 79 13.27 7.66 6.94
N GLU A 80 14.16 8.33 6.21
CA GLU A 80 14.49 9.75 6.42
C GLU A 80 13.28 10.70 6.32
N ALA A 81 12.25 10.32 5.58
CA ALA A 81 10.99 11.08 5.51
C ALA A 81 10.05 10.82 6.70
N GLY A 82 10.42 9.94 7.62
CA GLY A 82 9.72 9.67 8.88
C GLY A 82 9.85 10.81 9.89
N GLU A 83 8.91 10.88 10.84
CA GLU A 83 8.92 11.95 11.85
C GLU A 83 10.16 11.89 12.75
N LEU A 84 10.60 10.70 13.16
CA LEU A 84 11.75 10.55 14.04
C LEU A 84 13.03 11.02 13.36
N PHE A 85 13.31 10.53 12.16
CA PHE A 85 14.52 10.91 11.43
C PHE A 85 14.54 12.41 11.12
N GLN A 86 13.41 12.99 10.72
CA GLN A 86 13.28 14.43 10.50
C GLN A 86 13.49 15.25 11.78
N ALA A 87 13.13 14.71 12.94
CA ALA A 87 13.40 15.36 14.21
C ALA A 87 14.89 15.28 14.59
N VAL A 88 15.59 14.21 14.22
CA VAL A 88 17.04 14.06 14.40
C VAL A 88 17.78 15.07 13.52
N ILE A 89 17.47 15.16 12.22
CA ILE A 89 18.04 16.18 11.30
C ILE A 89 17.80 17.60 11.83
N ALA A 90 16.64 17.85 12.41
CA ALA A 90 16.30 19.17 12.98
C ALA A 90 16.93 19.41 14.36
N HIS A 91 17.83 18.55 14.81
CA HIS A 91 18.53 18.63 16.11
C HIS A 91 17.57 18.90 17.30
N LYS A 92 16.42 18.19 17.30
CA LYS A 92 15.45 18.30 18.39
C LYS A 92 16.05 17.80 19.69
N SER A 93 15.53 18.33 20.80
CA SER A 93 16.00 17.91 22.13
C SER A 93 15.82 16.42 22.35
N HIS A 94 16.69 15.80 23.14
CA HIS A 94 16.61 14.38 23.48
C HIS A 94 15.23 14.00 24.03
N ALA A 95 14.63 14.84 24.86
CA ALA A 95 13.28 14.62 25.40
C ALA A 95 12.20 14.59 24.30
N GLU A 96 12.32 15.44 23.27
CA GLU A 96 11.42 15.41 22.12
C GLU A 96 11.62 14.16 21.27
N LEU A 97 12.88 13.80 20.98
CA LEU A 97 13.21 12.58 20.22
C LEU A 97 12.67 11.34 20.93
N LYS A 98 12.87 11.24 22.23
CA LYS A 98 12.34 10.15 23.06
C LYS A 98 10.80 10.08 23.02
N ARG A 99 10.12 11.23 23.14
CA ARG A 99 8.67 11.33 23.02
C ARG A 99 8.16 10.87 21.65
N ILE A 100 8.84 11.25 20.57
CA ILE A 100 8.50 10.83 19.21
C ILE A 100 8.74 9.33 19.04
N ALA A 101 9.92 8.84 19.44
CA ALA A 101 10.28 7.43 19.33
C ALA A 101 9.36 6.51 20.14
N SER A 102 8.81 7.00 21.27
CA SER A 102 7.86 6.23 22.11
C SER A 102 6.59 5.82 21.39
N PHE A 103 6.21 6.52 20.32
CA PHE A 103 5.01 6.19 19.52
C PHE A 103 5.16 4.88 18.74
N TYR A 104 6.37 4.52 18.32
CA TYR A 104 6.65 3.38 17.45
C TYR A 104 6.88 2.09 18.23
N ASP A 105 6.64 0.95 17.62
CA ASP A 105 6.96 -0.37 18.18
C ASP A 105 8.40 -0.78 17.88
N PHE A 106 8.93 -0.32 16.75
CA PHE A 106 10.33 -0.47 16.35
C PHE A 106 10.83 0.79 15.62
N LEU A 107 12.13 0.99 15.63
CA LEU A 107 12.78 2.09 14.93
C LEU A 107 13.52 1.57 13.71
N GLU A 108 13.79 2.43 12.74
CA GLU A 108 14.39 2.07 11.46
C GLU A 108 15.58 2.97 11.16
N VAL A 109 16.65 2.37 10.64
CA VAL A 109 17.80 3.04 10.06
C VAL A 109 18.09 2.47 8.69
N GLN A 110 18.73 3.25 7.83
CA GLN A 110 19.08 2.86 6.46
C GLN A 110 20.58 3.03 6.21
N PRO A 111 21.17 2.33 5.20
CA PRO A 111 22.52 2.56 4.75
C PRO A 111 22.79 4.05 4.51
N LEU A 112 23.99 4.51 4.78
CA LEU A 112 24.33 5.94 4.60
C LEU A 112 24.14 6.39 3.17
N CYS A 113 24.44 5.52 2.21
CA CYS A 113 24.32 5.79 0.79
C CYS A 113 22.87 6.13 0.35
N ASN A 114 21.85 5.61 1.03
CA ASN A 114 20.46 5.98 0.78
C ASN A 114 20.21 7.47 1.09
N ASN A 115 21.03 8.06 1.96
CA ASN A 115 20.89 9.42 2.46
C ASN A 115 21.96 10.38 1.94
N PHE A 116 22.83 10.00 1.01
CA PHE A 116 23.86 10.87 0.44
C PHE A 116 23.33 12.15 -0.21
N PHE A 117 22.09 12.12 -0.70
CA PHE A 117 21.41 13.31 -1.17
C PHE A 117 21.31 14.42 -0.12
N MET A 118 21.44 14.11 1.18
CA MET A 118 21.44 15.10 2.26
C MET A 118 22.70 15.93 2.25
N LEU A 119 23.83 15.35 1.87
CA LEU A 119 25.10 16.07 1.69
C LEU A 119 24.97 17.10 0.56
N GLU A 120 24.39 16.67 -0.57
CA GLU A 120 24.14 17.55 -1.73
C GLU A 120 23.21 18.72 -1.40
N LYS A 121 22.22 18.47 -0.54
CA LYS A 121 21.18 19.46 -0.15
C LYS A 121 21.59 20.30 1.07
N GLY A 122 22.77 20.08 1.63
CA GLY A 122 23.21 20.76 2.86
C GLY A 122 22.35 20.45 4.09
N LEU A 123 21.72 19.25 4.12
CA LEU A 123 20.98 18.74 5.27
C LEU A 123 21.86 17.94 6.23
N ALA A 124 23.04 17.56 5.79
CA ALA A 124 24.14 17.01 6.58
C ALA A 124 25.45 17.57 6.03
N GLU A 125 26.41 17.83 6.92
CA GLU A 125 27.71 18.42 6.57
C GLU A 125 28.74 17.36 6.13
N SER A 126 28.56 16.11 6.59
CA SER A 126 29.49 15.01 6.34
C SER A 126 28.87 13.65 6.49
N GLU A 127 29.54 12.60 5.97
CA GLU A 127 29.14 11.22 6.24
C GLU A 127 29.15 10.87 7.73
N GLU A 128 30.05 11.47 8.50
CA GLU A 128 30.08 11.24 9.96
C GLU A 128 28.84 11.81 10.64
N GLU A 129 28.29 12.88 10.14
CA GLU A 129 26.98 13.38 10.62
C GLU A 129 25.85 12.43 10.25
N LEU A 130 25.85 11.86 9.05
CA LEU A 130 24.89 10.81 8.68
C LEU A 130 25.00 9.58 9.61
N ARG A 131 26.24 9.18 9.97
CA ARG A 131 26.47 8.13 10.99
C ARG A 131 25.90 8.53 12.35
N SER A 132 26.08 9.79 12.74
CA SER A 132 25.59 10.29 14.03
C SER A 132 24.05 10.25 14.09
N PHE A 133 23.34 10.52 12.99
CA PHE A 133 21.89 10.39 12.93
C PHE A 133 21.44 8.94 13.18
N ASN A 134 22.08 7.98 12.53
CA ASN A 134 21.78 6.56 12.76
C ASN A 134 22.12 6.12 14.18
N ARG A 135 23.30 6.54 14.74
CA ARG A 135 23.66 6.26 16.14
C ARG A 135 22.62 6.79 17.12
N THR A 136 22.16 8.03 16.93
CA THR A 136 21.12 8.63 17.77
C THR A 136 19.83 7.76 17.78
N ILE A 137 19.42 7.22 16.63
CA ILE A 137 18.24 6.36 16.56
C ILE A 137 18.49 5.01 17.25
N VAL A 138 19.69 4.43 17.09
CA VAL A 138 20.08 3.19 17.77
C VAL A 138 20.08 3.37 19.28
N GLU A 139 20.70 4.43 19.78
CA GLU A 139 20.75 4.79 21.21
C GLU A 139 19.35 5.01 21.80
N LEU A 140 18.45 5.69 21.06
CA LEU A 140 17.06 5.84 21.46
C LEU A 140 16.32 4.51 21.54
N GLY A 141 16.61 3.59 20.61
CA GLY A 141 16.06 2.23 20.63
C GLY A 141 16.49 1.49 21.89
N GLU A 142 17.77 1.53 22.23
CA GLU A 142 18.31 0.92 23.44
C GLU A 142 17.67 1.51 24.71
N GLU A 143 17.67 2.83 24.81
CA GLU A 143 17.08 3.54 25.96
C GLU A 143 15.60 3.21 26.18
N LEU A 144 14.83 3.04 25.09
CA LEU A 144 13.40 2.75 25.14
C LEU A 144 13.08 1.24 25.15
N GLY A 145 14.09 0.36 25.07
CA GLY A 145 13.90 -1.08 24.92
C GLY A 145 13.16 -1.46 23.65
N LYS A 146 13.36 -0.71 22.56
CA LYS A 146 12.73 -0.95 21.26
C LYS A 146 13.73 -1.47 20.25
N PRO A 147 13.35 -2.51 19.45
CA PRO A 147 14.25 -2.98 18.40
C PRO A 147 14.45 -1.90 17.35
N VAL A 148 15.70 -1.78 16.91
CA VAL A 148 16.07 -1.00 15.73
C VAL A 148 16.33 -1.98 14.60
N VAL A 149 15.83 -1.70 13.41
CA VAL A 149 16.01 -2.54 12.20
C VAL A 149 16.71 -1.76 11.11
N ALA A 150 17.63 -2.40 10.42
CA ALA A 150 18.26 -1.87 9.21
C ALA A 150 17.46 -2.31 7.99
N THR A 151 17.03 -1.37 7.15
CA THR A 151 16.29 -1.63 5.91
C THR A 151 17.01 -1.03 4.71
N GLY A 152 16.93 -1.71 3.55
CA GLY A 152 17.69 -1.30 2.36
C GLY A 152 16.98 -0.30 1.45
N ASP A 153 15.67 -0.07 1.63
CA ASP A 153 14.85 0.74 0.71
C ASP A 153 15.00 0.32 -0.76
N VAL A 154 14.91 -0.98 -1.00
CA VAL A 154 15.21 -1.61 -2.28
C VAL A 154 14.23 -1.16 -3.37
N HIS A 155 14.77 -0.65 -4.48
CA HIS A 155 14.02 -0.22 -5.66
C HIS A 155 14.32 -1.03 -6.93
N PHE A 156 15.42 -1.75 -6.95
CA PHE A 156 15.81 -2.63 -8.07
C PHE A 156 16.67 -3.81 -7.54
N LEU A 157 16.84 -4.84 -8.35
CA LEU A 157 17.47 -6.09 -7.92
C LEU A 157 19.00 -6.00 -7.92
N ASN A 158 19.60 -5.70 -9.06
CA ASN A 158 21.05 -5.67 -9.21
C ASN A 158 21.53 -4.21 -9.41
N PRO A 159 22.77 -3.87 -9.10
CA PRO A 159 23.30 -2.52 -9.31
C PRO A 159 23.09 -1.95 -10.71
N GLU A 160 23.23 -2.78 -11.75
CA GLU A 160 23.03 -2.42 -13.17
C GLU A 160 21.57 -2.10 -13.52
N ASP A 161 20.59 -2.53 -12.72
CA ASP A 161 19.18 -2.30 -12.98
C ASP A 161 18.74 -0.85 -12.64
N GLU A 162 19.63 -0.04 -12.09
CA GLU A 162 19.37 1.37 -11.77
C GLU A 162 18.85 2.15 -12.98
N ILE A 163 19.35 1.85 -14.17
CA ILE A 163 18.93 2.50 -15.42
C ILE A 163 17.43 2.38 -15.66
N TYR A 164 16.81 1.24 -15.32
CA TYR A 164 15.36 1.06 -15.48
C TYR A 164 14.57 1.96 -14.53
N ARG A 165 15.09 2.18 -13.31
CA ARG A 165 14.51 3.14 -12.36
C ARG A 165 14.56 4.56 -12.90
N HIS A 166 15.68 4.98 -13.49
CA HIS A 166 15.82 6.30 -14.12
C HIS A 166 14.79 6.50 -15.24
N ILE A 167 14.61 5.52 -16.12
CA ILE A 167 13.61 5.56 -17.19
C ILE A 167 12.20 5.71 -16.62
N LEU A 168 11.84 4.93 -15.59
CA LEU A 168 10.52 4.99 -14.97
C LEU A 168 10.27 6.33 -14.26
N LEU A 169 11.26 6.91 -13.60
CA LEU A 169 11.15 8.22 -12.97
C LEU A 169 11.07 9.35 -13.98
N ALA A 170 11.86 9.28 -15.07
CA ALA A 170 11.81 10.25 -16.16
C ALA A 170 10.44 10.27 -16.85
N THR A 171 9.83 9.10 -17.10
CA THR A 171 8.46 9.03 -17.66
C THR A 171 7.41 9.66 -16.77
N LYS A 172 7.65 9.71 -15.45
CA LYS A 172 6.79 10.40 -14.47
C LYS A 172 7.18 11.86 -14.24
N GLN A 173 8.15 12.37 -14.98
CA GLN A 173 8.67 13.74 -14.83
C GLN A 173 9.13 14.07 -13.40
N MET A 174 9.72 13.08 -12.72
CA MET A 174 10.24 13.28 -11.37
C MET A 174 11.53 14.12 -11.43
N PRO A 175 11.69 15.14 -10.57
CA PRO A 175 12.82 16.07 -10.64
C PRO A 175 14.18 15.44 -10.32
N ASP A 176 14.19 14.26 -9.70
CA ASP A 176 15.38 13.49 -9.30
C ASP A 176 15.55 12.21 -10.12
N ALA A 177 14.98 12.17 -11.33
CA ALA A 177 15.01 11.00 -12.21
C ALA A 177 16.44 10.53 -12.56
N ASP A 178 17.40 11.45 -12.67
CA ASP A 178 18.79 11.16 -13.01
C ASP A 178 19.71 10.98 -11.79
N ARG A 179 19.14 11.03 -10.56
CA ARG A 179 19.96 10.85 -9.35
C ARG A 179 20.28 9.38 -9.16
N SER A 180 21.58 9.08 -9.16
CA SER A 180 22.10 7.76 -8.79
C SER A 180 22.07 7.54 -7.28
N LEU A 181 21.41 6.45 -6.86
CA LEU A 181 21.39 5.98 -5.49
C LEU A 181 21.48 4.45 -5.49
N PRO A 182 22.37 3.83 -4.72
CA PRO A 182 22.60 2.38 -4.75
C PRO A 182 21.50 1.62 -3.99
N LEU A 183 20.25 1.76 -4.46
CA LEU A 183 19.04 1.18 -3.86
C LEU A 183 18.76 -0.23 -4.40
N TYR A 184 19.82 -1.00 -4.66
CA TYR A 184 19.70 -2.39 -5.08
C TYR A 184 19.49 -3.31 -3.88
N PHE A 185 19.08 -4.55 -4.17
CA PHE A 185 18.87 -5.58 -3.16
C PHE A 185 20.22 -6.07 -2.61
N LYS A 186 20.67 -5.47 -1.52
CA LYS A 186 21.90 -5.84 -0.83
C LYS A 186 21.76 -7.20 -0.12
N THR A 187 22.80 -8.00 -0.21
CA THR A 187 22.94 -9.23 0.59
C THR A 187 23.10 -8.91 2.07
N THR A 188 23.00 -9.92 2.94
CA THR A 188 23.22 -9.76 4.37
C THR A 188 24.63 -9.25 4.66
N ASP A 189 25.66 -9.78 3.97
CA ASP A 189 27.05 -9.36 4.16
C ASP A 189 27.27 -7.90 3.73
N GLU A 190 26.69 -7.48 2.63
CA GLU A 190 26.71 -6.09 2.19
C GLU A 190 26.02 -5.17 3.21
N MET A 191 24.86 -5.57 3.72
CA MET A 191 24.17 -4.79 4.78
C MET A 191 24.98 -4.74 6.07
N LEU A 192 25.63 -5.82 6.49
CA LEU A 192 26.53 -5.80 7.65
C LEU A 192 27.71 -4.85 7.46
N THR A 193 28.26 -4.81 6.24
CA THR A 193 29.34 -3.88 5.86
C THR A 193 28.87 -2.42 5.96
N GLU A 194 27.68 -2.09 5.47
CA GLU A 194 27.09 -0.74 5.55
C GLU A 194 26.96 -0.22 6.99
N PHE A 195 26.74 -1.11 7.97
CA PHE A 195 26.57 -0.74 9.37
C PHE A 195 27.78 -1.07 10.26
N SER A 196 28.93 -1.45 9.67
CA SER A 196 30.15 -1.82 10.41
C SER A 196 30.66 -0.75 11.37
N TYR A 197 30.35 0.53 11.10
CA TYR A 197 30.70 1.67 11.97
C TYR A 197 29.98 1.66 13.34
N LEU A 198 28.97 0.80 13.54
CA LEU A 198 28.30 0.58 14.84
C LEU A 198 28.98 -0.52 15.67
N GLY A 199 29.96 -1.21 15.11
CA GLY A 199 30.54 -2.42 15.66
C GLY A 199 29.80 -3.69 15.22
N GLU A 200 30.52 -4.82 15.17
CA GLU A 200 30.05 -6.08 14.61
C GLU A 200 28.78 -6.59 15.29
N GLU A 201 28.74 -6.58 16.62
CA GLU A 201 27.60 -7.08 17.40
C GLU A 201 26.33 -6.25 17.14
N LYS A 202 26.44 -4.93 17.14
CA LYS A 202 25.31 -4.03 16.90
C LYS A 202 24.84 -4.09 15.45
N ALA A 203 25.76 -4.15 14.49
CA ALA A 203 25.41 -4.35 13.08
C ALA A 203 24.64 -5.66 12.89
N TYR A 204 25.09 -6.76 13.46
CA TYR A 204 24.38 -8.04 13.41
C TYR A 204 23.00 -7.99 14.08
N GLU A 205 22.90 -7.30 15.22
CA GLU A 205 21.63 -7.10 15.91
C GLU A 205 20.58 -6.42 15.00
N ILE A 206 20.92 -5.27 14.41
CA ILE A 206 19.97 -4.46 13.63
C ILE A 206 19.72 -4.99 12.21
N VAL A 207 20.69 -5.69 11.61
CA VAL A 207 20.57 -6.24 10.26
C VAL A 207 19.93 -7.62 10.25
N VAL A 208 20.21 -8.45 11.26
CA VAL A 208 19.79 -9.87 11.24
C VAL A 208 18.80 -10.18 12.36
N LYS A 209 19.18 -9.96 13.63
CA LYS A 209 18.35 -10.39 14.76
C LYS A 209 17.00 -9.69 14.80
N ASN A 210 17.03 -8.36 14.80
CA ASN A 210 15.82 -7.56 14.97
C ASN A 210 14.83 -7.67 13.80
N PRO A 211 15.24 -7.68 12.51
CA PRO A 211 14.32 -7.95 11.42
C PRO A 211 13.63 -9.32 11.52
N ASN A 212 14.36 -10.39 11.88
CA ASN A 212 13.77 -11.70 12.10
C ASN A 212 12.78 -11.67 13.28
N MET A 213 13.14 -11.03 14.38
CA MET A 213 12.25 -10.87 15.54
C MET A 213 10.94 -10.15 15.17
N ILE A 214 10.99 -9.08 14.36
CA ILE A 214 9.77 -8.39 13.86
C ILE A 214 8.91 -9.34 13.02
N VAL A 215 9.53 -10.18 12.19
CA VAL A 215 8.82 -11.20 11.40
C VAL A 215 8.15 -12.23 12.31
N ASP A 216 8.85 -12.69 13.35
CA ASP A 216 8.34 -13.68 14.30
C ASP A 216 7.19 -13.15 15.16
N TRP A 217 7.10 -11.85 15.34
CA TRP A 217 5.95 -11.20 16.00
C TRP A 217 4.68 -11.22 15.14
N CYS A 218 4.79 -11.54 13.87
CA CYS A 218 3.68 -11.50 12.93
C CYS A 218 3.17 -12.91 12.62
N ASP A 219 1.88 -13.14 12.85
CA ASP A 219 1.18 -14.33 12.40
C ASP A 219 1.16 -14.40 10.87
N GLN A 220 0.90 -15.58 10.33
CA GLN A 220 0.60 -15.72 8.92
C GLN A 220 -0.77 -15.13 8.62
N VAL A 221 -0.79 -13.95 8.02
CA VAL A 221 -2.02 -13.21 7.70
C VAL A 221 -2.30 -13.27 6.21
N ARG A 222 -3.54 -13.56 5.85
CA ARG A 222 -3.98 -13.63 4.46
C ARG A 222 -4.77 -12.38 4.06
N PRO A 223 -4.22 -11.52 3.19
CA PRO A 223 -4.89 -10.27 2.79
C PRO A 223 -6.18 -10.47 2.00
N VAL A 224 -6.21 -11.50 1.15
CA VAL A 224 -7.35 -11.83 0.30
C VAL A 224 -7.82 -13.24 0.63
N PRO A 225 -9.10 -13.46 0.95
CA PRO A 225 -9.64 -14.79 1.17
C PRO A 225 -9.43 -15.72 -0.04
N HIS A 226 -9.37 -17.04 0.19
CA HIS A 226 -9.27 -18.02 -0.90
C HIS A 226 -10.55 -18.12 -1.71
N ASN A 227 -11.68 -17.98 -1.03
CA ASN A 227 -12.98 -18.17 -1.64
C ASN A 227 -13.35 -16.96 -2.50
N LEU A 228 -13.98 -17.23 -3.61
CA LEU A 228 -14.65 -16.23 -4.41
C LEU A 228 -16.03 -15.93 -3.79
N PHE A 229 -16.37 -14.66 -3.72
CA PHE A 229 -17.65 -14.20 -3.20
C PHE A 229 -18.39 -13.49 -4.33
N ALA A 230 -19.24 -14.25 -5.03
CA ALA A 230 -20.13 -13.66 -6.01
C ALA A 230 -21.21 -12.80 -5.30
N PRO A 231 -21.65 -11.68 -5.90
CA PRO A 231 -22.79 -10.93 -5.39
C PRO A 231 -24.04 -11.81 -5.37
N LYS A 232 -24.99 -11.49 -4.50
CA LYS A 232 -26.31 -12.09 -4.53
C LYS A 232 -27.26 -11.08 -5.15
N ILE A 233 -27.89 -11.47 -6.24
CA ILE A 233 -28.93 -10.71 -6.93
C ILE A 233 -30.19 -11.55 -6.88
N GLU A 234 -31.23 -11.01 -6.29
CA GLU A 234 -32.51 -11.66 -6.21
C GLU A 234 -33.08 -11.84 -7.63
N ASN A 235 -33.66 -12.99 -7.92
CA ASN A 235 -34.24 -13.37 -9.22
C ASN A 235 -33.28 -13.27 -10.42
N SER A 236 -31.93 -13.42 -10.18
CA SER A 236 -30.93 -13.22 -11.23
C SER A 236 -31.12 -14.18 -12.43
N VAL A 237 -31.53 -15.41 -12.18
CA VAL A 237 -31.80 -16.42 -13.24
C VAL A 237 -33.02 -16.02 -14.03
N GLU A 238 -34.13 -15.79 -13.37
CA GLU A 238 -35.41 -15.44 -13.98
C GLU A 238 -35.33 -14.14 -14.78
N ASP A 239 -34.63 -13.12 -14.22
CA ASP A 239 -34.41 -11.84 -14.89
C ASP A 239 -33.54 -12.02 -16.15
N LEU A 240 -32.49 -12.83 -16.07
CA LEU A 240 -31.59 -13.09 -17.19
C LEU A 240 -32.33 -13.86 -18.30
N GLU A 241 -33.10 -14.89 -17.95
CA GLU A 241 -33.94 -15.65 -18.89
C GLU A 241 -34.93 -14.72 -19.59
N ALA A 242 -35.65 -13.91 -18.84
CA ALA A 242 -36.65 -12.98 -19.41
C ALA A 242 -36.00 -11.99 -20.40
N LEU A 243 -34.83 -11.45 -20.07
CA LEU A 243 -34.09 -10.53 -20.95
C LEU A 243 -33.63 -11.23 -22.23
N VAL A 244 -32.98 -12.38 -22.11
CA VAL A 244 -32.36 -13.10 -23.24
C VAL A 244 -33.41 -13.67 -24.19
N TYR A 245 -34.38 -14.45 -23.68
CA TYR A 245 -35.43 -15.03 -24.52
C TYR A 245 -36.37 -13.95 -25.05
N GLY A 246 -36.70 -12.94 -24.26
CA GLY A 246 -37.50 -11.81 -24.73
C GLY A 246 -36.85 -11.05 -25.88
N LYS A 247 -35.53 -10.82 -25.84
CA LYS A 247 -34.80 -10.18 -26.95
C LYS A 247 -34.65 -11.12 -28.15
N MET A 248 -34.45 -12.43 -27.92
CA MET A 248 -34.40 -13.42 -29.00
C MET A 248 -35.68 -13.41 -29.80
N HIS A 249 -36.84 -13.51 -29.14
CA HIS A 249 -38.17 -13.50 -29.83
C HIS A 249 -38.43 -12.15 -30.50
N ARG A 250 -38.00 -11.06 -29.95
CA ARG A 250 -38.10 -9.72 -30.56
C ARG A 250 -37.30 -9.60 -31.86
N LEU A 251 -36.10 -10.23 -31.92
CA LEU A 251 -35.22 -10.19 -33.09
C LEU A 251 -35.57 -11.22 -34.17
N TYR A 252 -36.01 -12.41 -33.77
CA TYR A 252 -36.18 -13.55 -34.67
C TYR A 252 -37.64 -14.05 -34.78
N GLY A 253 -38.59 -13.42 -34.06
CA GLY A 253 -39.98 -13.81 -34.02
C GLY A 253 -40.25 -15.00 -33.10
N GLU A 254 -41.50 -15.51 -33.15
CA GLU A 254 -42.00 -16.63 -32.32
C GLU A 254 -41.24 -17.95 -32.58
N ASN A 255 -40.70 -18.13 -33.77
CA ASN A 255 -39.96 -19.32 -34.19
C ASN A 255 -38.53 -18.94 -34.61
N PRO A 256 -37.61 -18.73 -33.67
CA PRO A 256 -36.22 -18.43 -33.98
C PRO A 256 -35.57 -19.57 -34.81
N PRO A 257 -34.56 -19.26 -35.63
CA PRO A 257 -33.79 -20.31 -36.32
C PRO A 257 -33.18 -21.30 -35.30
N GLU A 258 -33.25 -22.60 -35.61
CA GLU A 258 -32.75 -23.68 -34.74
C GLU A 258 -31.32 -23.43 -34.24
N LEU A 259 -30.43 -22.91 -35.11
CA LEU A 259 -29.06 -22.55 -34.75
C LEU A 259 -29.00 -21.51 -33.62
N VAL A 260 -29.88 -20.49 -33.67
CA VAL A 260 -29.93 -19.41 -32.66
C VAL A 260 -30.49 -19.98 -31.35
N GLN A 261 -31.61 -20.68 -31.41
CA GLN A 261 -32.23 -21.29 -30.24
C GLN A 261 -31.25 -22.19 -29.51
N LYS A 262 -30.64 -23.14 -30.23
CA LYS A 262 -29.67 -24.08 -29.66
C LYS A 262 -28.46 -23.38 -29.03
N ARG A 263 -27.98 -22.31 -29.64
CA ARG A 263 -26.83 -21.55 -29.10
C ARG A 263 -27.22 -20.83 -27.82
N VAL A 264 -28.34 -20.17 -27.77
CA VAL A 264 -28.89 -19.50 -26.59
C VAL A 264 -29.07 -20.49 -25.45
N ASP A 265 -29.75 -21.62 -25.72
CA ASP A 265 -30.00 -22.64 -24.70
C ASP A 265 -28.75 -23.24 -24.13
N THR A 266 -27.72 -23.47 -24.96
CA THR A 266 -26.42 -23.98 -24.51
C THR A 266 -25.70 -22.97 -23.61
N GLU A 267 -25.58 -21.72 -24.04
CA GLU A 267 -24.94 -20.70 -23.22
C GLU A 267 -25.70 -20.42 -21.91
N MET A 268 -27.05 -20.34 -21.97
CA MET A 268 -27.86 -20.16 -20.76
C MET A 268 -27.69 -21.31 -19.77
N HIS A 269 -27.69 -22.55 -20.27
CA HIS A 269 -27.44 -23.72 -19.43
C HIS A 269 -26.07 -23.64 -18.72
N ASP A 270 -25.02 -23.32 -19.45
CA ASP A 270 -23.69 -23.23 -18.91
C ASP A 270 -23.56 -22.08 -17.88
N ILE A 271 -24.15 -20.93 -18.17
CA ILE A 271 -24.16 -19.76 -17.28
C ILE A 271 -24.85 -20.07 -15.97
N ILE A 272 -26.05 -20.66 -16.04
CA ILE A 272 -26.87 -20.97 -14.86
C ILE A 272 -26.27 -22.12 -14.05
N SER A 273 -25.81 -23.20 -14.69
CA SER A 273 -25.23 -24.34 -14.00
C SER A 273 -23.92 -24.01 -13.29
N CYS A 274 -23.15 -23.03 -13.80
CA CYS A 274 -21.93 -22.51 -13.19
C CYS A 274 -22.16 -21.33 -12.22
N HIS A 275 -23.42 -20.93 -11.97
CA HIS A 275 -23.77 -19.78 -11.13
C HIS A 275 -23.17 -18.44 -11.59
N TYR A 276 -23.05 -18.24 -12.90
CA TYR A 276 -22.58 -16.99 -13.50
C TYR A 276 -23.71 -16.01 -13.86
N ASP A 277 -24.97 -16.37 -13.66
CA ASP A 277 -26.16 -15.52 -13.83
C ASP A 277 -25.99 -14.17 -13.11
N VAL A 278 -25.52 -14.17 -11.86
CA VAL A 278 -25.27 -12.95 -11.08
C VAL A 278 -24.18 -12.05 -11.71
N ILE A 279 -23.20 -12.63 -12.41
CA ILE A 279 -22.15 -11.88 -13.09
C ILE A 279 -22.71 -11.20 -14.35
N TYR A 280 -23.50 -11.96 -15.15
CA TYR A 280 -24.18 -11.42 -16.32
C TYR A 280 -25.15 -10.30 -15.93
N MET A 281 -25.99 -10.50 -14.91
CA MET A 281 -26.91 -9.48 -14.42
C MET A 281 -26.19 -8.25 -13.83
N SER A 282 -25.06 -8.43 -13.15
CA SER A 282 -24.23 -7.30 -12.69
C SER A 282 -23.72 -6.48 -13.87
N ALA A 283 -23.17 -7.16 -14.89
CA ALA A 283 -22.67 -6.50 -16.10
C ALA A 283 -23.81 -5.79 -16.86
N GLN A 284 -24.96 -6.43 -17.02
CA GLN A 284 -26.14 -5.88 -17.67
C GLN A 284 -26.58 -4.57 -17.00
N LYS A 285 -26.73 -4.58 -15.66
CA LYS A 285 -27.13 -3.39 -14.90
C LYS A 285 -26.12 -2.25 -15.03
N LEU A 286 -24.81 -2.56 -15.06
CA LEU A 286 -23.76 -1.54 -15.28
C LEU A 286 -23.82 -0.96 -16.68
N VAL A 287 -24.00 -1.79 -17.70
CA VAL A 287 -24.12 -1.36 -19.10
C VAL A 287 -25.38 -0.51 -19.28
N GLN A 288 -26.51 -0.98 -18.77
CA GLN A 288 -27.77 -0.24 -18.84
C GLN A 288 -27.65 1.13 -18.19
N ASN A 289 -27.12 1.21 -16.96
CA ASN A 289 -26.91 2.48 -16.28
C ASN A 289 -26.01 3.43 -17.09
N SER A 290 -24.96 2.90 -17.72
CA SER A 290 -24.08 3.72 -18.56
C SER A 290 -24.81 4.27 -19.77
N LEU A 291 -25.59 3.45 -20.47
CA LEU A 291 -26.37 3.85 -21.64
C LEU A 291 -27.45 4.88 -21.28
N GLU A 292 -28.15 4.71 -20.15
CA GLU A 292 -29.15 5.65 -19.63
C GLU A 292 -28.55 7.04 -19.33
N HIS A 293 -27.25 7.09 -18.99
CA HIS A 293 -26.51 8.33 -18.80
C HIS A 293 -25.81 8.85 -20.06
N GLY A 294 -26.08 8.27 -21.22
CA GLY A 294 -25.56 8.71 -22.53
C GLY A 294 -24.11 8.28 -22.81
N TYR A 295 -23.56 7.34 -22.07
CA TYR A 295 -22.23 6.80 -22.32
C TYR A 295 -22.29 5.61 -23.26
N LEU A 296 -21.33 5.51 -24.19
CA LEU A 296 -21.19 4.35 -25.06
C LEU A 296 -20.47 3.22 -24.34
N VAL A 297 -20.98 2.00 -24.53
CA VAL A 297 -20.36 0.78 -24.03
C VAL A 297 -20.11 -0.17 -25.20
N GLY A 298 -18.90 -0.74 -25.22
CA GLY A 298 -18.50 -1.74 -26.22
C GLY A 298 -18.02 -3.03 -25.58
N SER A 299 -18.14 -4.14 -26.29
CA SER A 299 -17.60 -5.42 -25.84
C SER A 299 -16.07 -5.44 -25.87
N ARG A 300 -15.47 -6.16 -24.91
CA ARG A 300 -14.03 -6.40 -24.87
C ARG A 300 -13.73 -7.86 -24.58
N GLY A 301 -12.82 -8.45 -25.39
CA GLY A 301 -12.41 -9.84 -25.24
C GLY A 301 -13.50 -10.82 -25.69
N SER A 302 -13.47 -12.04 -25.15
CA SER A 302 -14.32 -13.16 -25.57
C SER A 302 -15.83 -12.94 -25.32
N VAL A 303 -16.21 -12.04 -24.43
CA VAL A 303 -17.63 -11.71 -24.19
C VAL A 303 -18.33 -11.18 -25.45
N GLY A 304 -17.57 -10.59 -26.38
CA GLY A 304 -18.10 -10.13 -27.66
C GLY A 304 -18.61 -11.25 -28.58
N SER A 305 -18.30 -12.51 -28.29
CA SER A 305 -18.82 -13.70 -29.01
C SER A 305 -19.93 -14.43 -28.26
N SER A 306 -20.34 -13.95 -27.08
CA SER A 306 -21.46 -14.51 -26.33
C SER A 306 -22.81 -14.00 -26.86
N ILE A 307 -23.68 -14.90 -27.29
CA ILE A 307 -25.01 -14.53 -27.74
C ILE A 307 -25.90 -14.10 -26.55
N VAL A 308 -25.70 -14.68 -25.38
CA VAL A 308 -26.39 -14.29 -24.15
C VAL A 308 -25.98 -12.87 -23.73
N ALA A 309 -24.71 -12.52 -23.78
CA ALA A 309 -24.25 -11.15 -23.49
C ALA A 309 -24.81 -10.12 -24.51
N TYR A 310 -24.98 -10.51 -25.76
CA TYR A 310 -25.60 -9.66 -26.76
C TYR A 310 -27.12 -9.48 -26.53
N MET A 311 -27.76 -10.49 -25.98
CA MET A 311 -29.24 -10.51 -25.77
C MET A 311 -29.65 -10.00 -24.38
N SER A 312 -28.77 -9.91 -23.41
CA SER A 312 -29.04 -9.29 -22.10
C SER A 312 -28.73 -7.79 -22.11
#